data_57242a9771928f1edfa898d87183958f
#
_entry.id   57242a9771928f1edfa898d87183958f
#
_cell.length_a   1.000
_cell.length_b   1.000
_cell.length_c   1.000
_cell.angle_alpha   90.00
_cell.angle_beta   90.00
_cell.angle_gamma   90.00
#
_symmetry.space_group_name_H-M   'P 1'
#
loop_
_entity.id
_entity.type
_entity.pdbx_description
1 polymer ?
#
loop_
_entity_poly.entity_id
_entity_poly.type
_entity_poly.pdbx_seq_one_letter_code
_entity_poly.pdbx_strand_id
1 'polypeptide(L)'
;MERKIIQKDNPLLGNEIFALNIGALVAGTKYRGDFEKRIKALSDEMLERKNAILFIDEIHTLIGAGATSGGSMDASNLLKPMLASGKFTCIGASTYAEYRNLLDKDKAFSRRFAKIDVDEPSQEETILILQGLKKYYEKHHNVIYPLESIKLAVELSSRYLHDRFLPDKAIDVIDEVGAAYKLAGKKGKISLASIKQMVAKMAKIPEIEATKNDKSLLKNLQKHLQSRIFGQDLAITEIVTALKRNKAGLNAPNKPIGSFLFSGPSGVGKTELAKEIAKALGINFERIDMSEYMEKYSISGLIGAPAGYVGYDKGGILTEMIKKNPHTLLLLDEIEKAHPDVLNLFLQVMDNAKLTDNNGESADFSSVILLITSNVGSKEAPTLGFTQDANSKFQSAIKDSFSPEFRNRLDAIIAFNPLNKQEILKIVDKNIQDLNQQIANKNIEVVLDKTT
;
A
#
# COMPACT_ATOMS: atom_id res chain seq x y z
N MET A 1 12.78 -6.09 31.71
CA MET A 1 11.65 -5.32 32.27
C MET A 1 10.72 -6.32 32.92
N GLU A 2 10.72 -6.40 34.24
CA GLU A 2 9.82 -7.27 35.00
C GLU A 2 8.43 -6.63 35.00
N ARG A 3 7.38 -7.31 34.55
CA ARG A 3 6.00 -6.94 34.76
C ARG A 3 5.32 -7.97 35.68
N LYS A 4 4.89 -7.54 36.84
CA LYS A 4 4.03 -8.37 37.67
C LYS A 4 2.62 -8.42 37.10
N ILE A 5 2.05 -9.58 36.96
CA ILE A 5 0.67 -9.78 36.49
C ILE A 5 -0.24 -9.53 37.71
N ILE A 6 -0.99 -8.41 37.70
CA ILE A 6 -1.80 -7.97 38.86
C ILE A 6 -3.30 -8.11 38.52
N GLN A 7 -3.81 -9.32 38.36
CA GLN A 7 -5.26 -9.55 38.32
C GLN A 7 -5.61 -10.62 39.34
N LYS A 8 -6.57 -10.31 40.23
CA LYS A 8 -6.92 -11.18 41.37
C LYS A 8 -7.38 -12.59 41.05
N ASP A 9 -7.86 -12.82 39.82
CA ASP A 9 -8.41 -14.12 39.35
C ASP A 9 -7.55 -14.76 38.25
N ASN A 10 -6.29 -14.36 38.10
CA ASN A 10 -5.42 -14.88 37.06
C ASN A 10 -4.61 -16.08 37.62
N PRO A 11 -4.64 -17.29 36.98
CA PRO A 11 -3.86 -18.46 37.40
C PRO A 11 -2.34 -18.22 37.37
N LEU A 12 -1.90 -17.16 36.67
CA LEU A 12 -0.49 -16.74 36.60
C LEU A 12 -0.12 -15.71 37.70
N LEU A 13 -1.00 -15.45 38.67
CA LEU A 13 -0.74 -14.52 39.73
C LEU A 13 0.48 -14.98 40.55
N GLY A 14 1.47 -14.09 40.68
CA GLY A 14 2.73 -14.39 41.35
C GLY A 14 3.84 -14.95 40.46
N ASN A 15 3.57 -15.16 39.14
CA ASN A 15 4.63 -15.48 38.18
C ASN A 15 5.37 -14.20 37.77
N GLU A 16 6.66 -14.37 37.49
CA GLU A 16 7.54 -13.33 36.95
C GLU A 16 7.92 -13.63 35.51
N ILE A 17 7.75 -12.66 34.61
CA ILE A 17 8.10 -12.81 33.19
C ILE A 17 9.49 -12.23 32.95
N PHE A 18 10.39 -13.06 32.46
CA PHE A 18 11.76 -12.70 32.09
C PHE A 18 11.87 -12.65 30.56
N ALA A 19 12.13 -11.45 30.02
CA ALA A 19 12.35 -11.29 28.57
C ALA A 19 13.81 -11.63 28.23
N LEU A 20 13.99 -12.63 27.37
CA LEU A 20 15.30 -13.04 26.88
C LEU A 20 15.80 -12.07 25.81
N ASN A 21 16.98 -11.48 26.02
CA ASN A 21 17.67 -10.71 25.02
C ASN A 21 18.64 -11.61 24.25
N ILE A 22 18.21 -12.07 23.06
CA ILE A 22 18.99 -12.98 22.20
C ILE A 22 20.31 -12.32 21.76
N GLY A 23 20.28 -11.03 21.44
CA GLY A 23 21.48 -10.28 21.05
C GLY A 23 22.53 -10.27 22.16
N ALA A 24 22.12 -10.14 23.41
CA ALA A 24 23.04 -10.20 24.57
C ALA A 24 23.62 -11.59 24.80
N LEU A 25 22.87 -12.65 24.47
CA LEU A 25 23.38 -14.02 24.55
C LEU A 25 24.49 -14.30 23.53
N VAL A 26 24.37 -13.76 22.33
CA VAL A 26 25.32 -13.94 21.23
C VAL A 26 26.50 -12.98 21.31
N ALA A 27 26.28 -11.77 21.87
CA ALA A 27 27.31 -10.73 21.93
C ALA A 27 28.56 -11.21 22.72
N GLY A 28 29.75 -11.11 22.08
CA GLY A 28 31.03 -11.46 22.69
C GLY A 28 31.32 -12.96 22.81
N THR A 29 30.50 -13.84 22.25
CA THR A 29 30.79 -15.27 22.14
C THR A 29 31.67 -15.50 20.87
N LYS A 30 32.94 -15.83 21.09
CA LYS A 30 33.85 -16.20 19.98
C LYS A 30 33.75 -17.68 19.60
N TYR A 31 33.36 -18.52 20.56
CA TYR A 31 33.32 -19.97 20.40
C TYR A 31 31.95 -20.54 20.79
N ARG A 32 31.56 -21.64 20.18
CA ARG A 32 30.31 -22.35 20.46
C ARG A 32 30.15 -22.67 21.96
N GLY A 33 31.22 -23.10 22.62
CA GLY A 33 31.19 -23.41 24.04
C GLY A 33 30.83 -22.26 24.98
N ASP A 34 31.10 -21.02 24.60
CA ASP A 34 30.74 -19.85 25.41
C ASP A 34 29.24 -19.62 25.36
N PHE A 35 28.64 -19.79 24.20
CA PHE A 35 27.19 -19.67 23.99
C PHE A 35 26.45 -20.81 24.73
N GLU A 36 26.97 -22.07 24.63
CA GLU A 36 26.42 -23.24 25.35
C GLU A 36 26.44 -23.03 26.87
N LYS A 37 27.53 -22.49 27.42
CA LYS A 37 27.62 -22.16 28.84
C LYS A 37 26.59 -21.13 29.29
N ARG A 38 26.35 -20.06 28.48
CA ARG A 38 25.36 -19.03 28.78
C ARG A 38 23.93 -19.56 28.75
N ILE A 39 23.59 -20.39 27.74
CA ILE A 39 22.30 -21.07 27.67
C ILE A 39 22.08 -22.01 28.85
N LYS A 40 23.10 -22.76 29.24
CA LYS A 40 23.02 -23.63 30.40
C LYS A 40 22.81 -22.87 31.69
N ALA A 41 23.57 -21.79 31.91
CA ALA A 41 23.41 -20.91 33.08
C ALA A 41 21.99 -20.30 33.14
N LEU A 42 21.45 -19.86 31.98
CA LEU A 42 20.05 -19.37 31.89
C LEU A 42 19.07 -20.50 32.29
N SER A 43 19.30 -21.73 31.79
CA SER A 43 18.46 -22.86 32.14
C SER A 43 18.47 -23.15 33.63
N ASP A 44 19.64 -23.20 34.21
CA ASP A 44 19.80 -23.50 35.64
C ASP A 44 19.12 -22.44 36.50
N GLU A 45 19.29 -21.13 36.15
CA GLU A 45 18.62 -20.03 36.82
C GLU A 45 17.09 -20.10 36.70
N MET A 46 16.56 -20.39 35.50
CA MET A 46 15.11 -20.54 35.27
C MET A 46 14.52 -21.73 36.06
N LEU A 47 15.28 -22.80 36.26
CA LEU A 47 14.86 -23.98 37.01
C LEU A 47 14.82 -23.72 38.54
N GLU A 48 15.68 -22.85 39.06
CA GLU A 48 15.69 -22.48 40.45
C GLU A 48 14.48 -21.59 40.86
N ARG A 49 13.90 -20.87 39.87
CA ARG A 49 12.78 -19.96 40.06
C ARG A 49 11.43 -20.64 39.79
N LYS A 50 10.72 -21.05 40.84
CA LYS A 50 9.46 -21.83 40.72
C LYS A 50 8.34 -21.19 39.90
N ASN A 51 8.32 -19.85 39.77
CA ASN A 51 7.24 -19.07 39.15
C ASN A 51 7.77 -18.24 37.96
N ALA A 52 8.87 -18.63 37.33
CA ALA A 52 9.44 -17.89 36.21
C ALA A 52 8.82 -18.32 34.88
N ILE A 53 8.49 -17.35 34.05
CA ILE A 53 8.07 -17.52 32.67
C ILE A 53 9.13 -16.87 31.78
N LEU A 54 9.71 -17.63 30.87
CA LEU A 54 10.66 -17.11 29.87
C LEU A 54 9.89 -16.58 28.67
N PHE A 55 10.02 -15.30 28.37
CA PHE A 55 9.50 -14.70 27.14
C PHE A 55 10.63 -14.52 26.13
N ILE A 56 10.43 -15.04 24.94
CA ILE A 56 11.38 -14.95 23.82
C ILE A 56 10.68 -14.27 22.66
N ASP A 57 11.08 -13.03 22.39
CA ASP A 57 10.64 -12.32 21.21
C ASP A 57 11.38 -12.82 19.97
N GLU A 58 10.71 -12.83 18.84
CA GLU A 58 11.25 -13.34 17.57
C GLU A 58 11.91 -14.72 17.71
N ILE A 59 11.22 -15.66 18.38
CA ILE A 59 11.75 -17.00 18.70
C ILE A 59 12.27 -17.75 17.45
N HIS A 60 11.79 -17.40 16.26
CA HIS A 60 12.25 -17.94 14.99
C HIS A 60 13.74 -17.63 14.72
N THR A 61 14.28 -16.54 15.27
CA THR A 61 15.69 -16.18 15.13
C THR A 61 16.63 -17.22 15.76
N LEU A 62 16.13 -17.96 16.75
CA LEU A 62 16.88 -19.05 17.38
C LEU A 62 17.04 -20.25 16.47
N ILE A 63 16.13 -20.45 15.51
CA ILE A 63 16.15 -21.59 14.57
C ILE A 63 17.06 -21.29 13.39
N GLY A 64 17.19 -20.01 12.99
CA GLY A 64 18.03 -19.56 11.87
C GLY A 64 19.42 -19.05 12.28
N ALA A 65 19.66 -18.81 13.54
CA ALA A 65 20.92 -18.28 14.04
C ALA A 65 22.05 -19.32 13.97
N GLY A 66 22.55 -19.56 12.75
CA GLY A 66 23.65 -20.50 12.59
C GLY A 66 23.92 -20.97 11.18
N ALA A 67 23.17 -20.52 10.19
CA ALA A 67 23.30 -20.95 8.79
C ALA A 67 24.20 -20.06 7.93
N THR A 68 25.21 -19.40 8.49
CA THR A 68 26.27 -18.76 7.68
C THR A 68 27.48 -19.68 7.62
N SER A 69 27.76 -20.11 6.41
CA SER A 69 28.99 -20.75 5.88
C SER A 69 30.05 -21.15 6.92
N GLY A 70 29.99 -22.42 7.41
CA GLY A 70 31.17 -23.06 8.00
C GLY A 70 31.10 -23.49 9.46
N GLY A 71 29.94 -23.42 10.14
CA GLY A 71 29.84 -23.88 11.53
C GLY A 71 28.56 -23.41 12.20
N SER A 72 27.46 -24.11 11.96
CA SER A 72 26.15 -23.71 12.47
C SER A 72 26.09 -23.83 13.99
N MET A 73 26.09 -22.69 14.67
CA MET A 73 25.58 -22.58 16.03
C MET A 73 24.03 -22.61 15.95
N ASP A 74 23.46 -23.79 15.94
CA ASP A 74 22.02 -23.97 15.99
C ASP A 74 21.57 -23.83 17.46
N ALA A 75 21.25 -22.60 17.85
CA ALA A 75 20.76 -22.30 19.20
C ALA A 75 19.49 -23.08 19.54
N SER A 76 18.73 -23.50 18.54
CA SER A 76 17.53 -24.31 18.72
C SER A 76 17.84 -25.67 19.30
N ASN A 77 18.95 -26.31 18.89
CA ASN A 77 19.34 -27.60 19.39
C ASN A 77 19.75 -27.60 20.88
N LEU A 78 20.20 -26.46 21.38
CA LEU A 78 20.53 -26.27 22.79
C LEU A 78 19.28 -25.96 23.64
N LEU A 79 18.33 -25.22 23.10
CA LEU A 79 17.08 -24.91 23.78
C LEU A 79 16.06 -26.05 23.74
N LYS A 80 16.08 -26.90 22.70
CA LYS A 80 15.16 -28.04 22.57
C LYS A 80 15.15 -28.97 23.79
N PRO A 81 16.29 -29.39 24.37
CA PRO A 81 16.30 -30.22 25.57
C PRO A 81 15.71 -29.51 26.78
N MET A 82 15.96 -28.18 26.93
CA MET A 82 15.43 -27.40 28.00
C MET A 82 13.91 -27.28 27.94
N LEU A 83 13.40 -26.92 26.77
CA LEU A 83 11.95 -26.84 26.50
C LEU A 83 11.30 -28.24 26.60
N ALA A 84 12.02 -29.30 26.23
CA ALA A 84 11.54 -30.66 26.33
C ALA A 84 11.38 -31.13 27.77
N SER A 85 12.16 -30.61 28.69
CA SER A 85 12.12 -31.00 30.11
C SER A 85 10.78 -30.66 30.79
N GLY A 86 10.01 -29.69 30.22
CA GLY A 86 8.75 -29.20 30.80
C GLY A 86 8.92 -28.56 32.18
N LYS A 87 10.14 -28.24 32.56
CA LYS A 87 10.47 -27.76 33.91
C LYS A 87 10.23 -26.28 34.10
N PHE A 88 10.09 -25.52 33.00
CA PHE A 88 9.71 -24.09 33.05
C PHE A 88 8.78 -23.73 31.90
N THR A 89 8.01 -22.66 32.07
CA THR A 89 7.09 -22.14 31.09
C THR A 89 7.80 -21.17 30.14
N CYS A 90 7.55 -21.31 28.83
CA CYS A 90 8.09 -20.42 27.82
C CYS A 90 6.98 -19.85 26.96
N ILE A 91 7.07 -18.56 26.65
CA ILE A 91 6.20 -17.86 25.69
C ILE A 91 7.11 -17.36 24.57
N GLY A 92 6.90 -17.83 23.34
CA GLY A 92 7.61 -17.36 22.15
C GLY A 92 6.70 -16.51 21.26
N ALA A 93 7.18 -15.37 20.81
CA ALA A 93 6.49 -14.56 19.81
C ALA A 93 7.14 -14.74 18.43
N SER A 94 6.32 -14.77 17.38
CA SER A 94 6.78 -14.87 15.98
C SER A 94 5.72 -14.36 15.03
N THR A 95 6.08 -14.04 13.78
CA THR A 95 5.13 -13.73 12.73
C THR A 95 4.55 -15.02 12.11
N TYR A 96 3.37 -14.90 11.46
CA TYR A 96 2.75 -16.04 10.76
C TYR A 96 3.65 -16.63 9.65
N ALA A 97 4.35 -15.75 8.93
CA ALA A 97 5.23 -16.18 7.84
C ALA A 97 6.41 -17.00 8.37
N GLU A 98 7.06 -16.51 9.42
CA GLU A 98 8.23 -17.15 10.04
C GLU A 98 7.84 -18.41 10.81
N TYR A 99 6.68 -18.40 11.49
CA TYR A 99 6.13 -19.59 12.11
C TYR A 99 5.98 -20.72 11.08
N ARG A 100 5.34 -20.44 9.93
CA ARG A 100 5.14 -21.42 8.85
C ARG A 100 6.45 -21.88 8.21
N ASN A 101 7.36 -20.94 7.99
CA ASN A 101 8.59 -21.22 7.24
C ASN A 101 9.67 -21.93 8.07
N LEU A 102 9.74 -21.64 9.35
CA LEU A 102 10.82 -22.12 10.23
C LEU A 102 10.30 -23.03 11.35
N LEU A 103 9.34 -22.56 12.15
CA LEU A 103 8.87 -23.29 13.33
C LEU A 103 8.06 -24.53 12.98
N ASP A 104 7.14 -24.42 12.02
CA ASP A 104 6.27 -25.54 11.62
C ASP A 104 7.02 -26.66 10.90
N LYS A 105 8.12 -26.34 10.22
CA LYS A 105 9.00 -27.32 9.57
C LYS A 105 9.82 -28.14 10.58
N ASP A 106 10.17 -27.56 11.73
CA ASP A 106 10.85 -28.27 12.81
C ASP A 106 9.82 -28.93 13.75
N LYS A 107 9.37 -30.12 13.36
CA LYS A 107 8.39 -30.90 14.13
C LYS A 107 8.79 -31.18 15.57
N ALA A 108 10.09 -31.23 15.87
CA ALA A 108 10.56 -31.42 17.21
C ALA A 108 10.38 -30.20 18.09
N PHE A 109 10.46 -29.00 17.50
CA PHE A 109 10.24 -27.73 18.18
C PHE A 109 8.75 -27.39 18.29
N SER A 110 8.00 -27.49 17.18
CA SER A 110 6.57 -27.09 17.12
C SER A 110 5.68 -27.92 18.06
N ARG A 111 5.99 -29.20 18.29
CA ARG A 111 5.26 -30.08 19.24
C ARG A 111 5.33 -29.63 20.70
N ARG A 112 6.23 -28.70 21.05
CA ARG A 112 6.44 -28.22 22.42
C ARG A 112 5.78 -26.89 22.71
N PHE A 113 5.21 -26.27 21.67
CA PHE A 113 4.48 -25.00 21.78
C PHE A 113 3.04 -25.18 21.33
N ALA A 114 2.10 -24.68 22.13
CA ALA A 114 0.75 -24.47 21.69
C ALA A 114 0.70 -23.16 20.90
N LYS A 115 0.22 -23.21 19.65
CA LYS A 115 0.03 -22.01 18.84
C LYS A 115 -1.17 -21.22 19.38
N ILE A 116 -0.96 -19.93 19.64
CA ILE A 116 -1.99 -18.97 20.01
C ILE A 116 -1.95 -17.87 18.96
N ASP A 117 -3.04 -17.74 18.20
CA ASP A 117 -3.18 -16.68 17.21
C ASP A 117 -3.54 -15.36 17.92
N VAL A 118 -2.86 -14.29 17.55
CA VAL A 118 -3.11 -12.93 18.04
C VAL A 118 -3.58 -12.11 16.84
N ASP A 119 -4.88 -11.89 16.77
CA ASP A 119 -5.52 -11.15 15.68
C ASP A 119 -5.35 -9.64 15.85
N GLU A 120 -5.51 -8.89 14.74
CA GLU A 120 -5.54 -7.44 14.76
C GLU A 120 -6.75 -6.96 15.58
N PRO A 121 -6.57 -6.07 16.57
CA PRO A 121 -7.67 -5.57 17.38
C PRO A 121 -8.59 -4.66 16.56
N SER A 122 -9.85 -4.59 16.97
CA SER A 122 -10.82 -3.65 16.41
C SER A 122 -10.41 -2.19 16.67
N GLN A 123 -11.06 -1.26 15.96
CA GLN A 123 -10.80 0.18 16.18
C GLN A 123 -11.19 0.60 17.60
N GLU A 124 -12.27 0.06 18.13
CA GLU A 124 -12.74 0.32 19.50
C GLU A 124 -11.73 -0.16 20.54
N GLU A 125 -11.23 -1.38 20.41
CA GLU A 125 -10.19 -1.93 21.29
C GLU A 125 -8.90 -1.14 21.18
N THR A 126 -8.52 -0.74 19.98
CA THR A 126 -7.33 0.09 19.73
C THR A 126 -7.45 1.46 20.43
N ILE A 127 -8.62 2.10 20.43
CA ILE A 127 -8.86 3.34 21.17
C ILE A 127 -8.64 3.12 22.65
N LEU A 128 -9.11 2.02 23.23
CA LEU A 128 -8.90 1.70 24.65
C LEU A 128 -7.40 1.45 24.95
N ILE A 129 -6.70 0.74 24.09
CA ILE A 129 -5.25 0.53 24.20
C ILE A 129 -4.52 1.88 24.22
N LEU A 130 -4.82 2.77 23.27
CA LEU A 130 -4.19 4.09 23.18
C LEU A 130 -4.52 4.98 24.37
N GLN A 131 -5.73 4.89 24.94
CA GLN A 131 -6.09 5.58 26.16
C GLN A 131 -5.24 5.11 27.36
N GLY A 132 -4.97 3.81 27.43
CA GLY A 132 -4.07 3.24 28.44
C GLY A 132 -2.63 3.75 28.31
N LEU A 133 -2.14 3.91 27.08
CA LEU A 133 -0.79 4.38 26.75
C LEU A 133 -0.65 5.91 26.79
N LYS A 134 -1.76 6.63 26.70
CA LYS A 134 -1.83 8.09 26.59
C LYS A 134 -0.90 8.83 27.56
N LYS A 135 -0.99 8.52 28.86
CA LYS A 135 -0.18 9.19 29.90
C LYS A 135 1.32 9.04 29.67
N TYR A 136 1.73 7.91 29.11
CA TYR A 136 3.12 7.63 28.80
C TYR A 136 3.64 8.54 27.69
N TYR A 137 2.91 8.63 26.56
CA TYR A 137 3.25 9.48 25.43
C TYR A 137 3.13 10.96 25.75
N GLU A 138 2.11 11.38 26.53
CA GLU A 138 1.97 12.76 27.01
C GLU A 138 3.18 13.20 27.81
N LYS A 139 3.68 12.35 28.71
CA LYS A 139 4.88 12.62 29.49
C LYS A 139 6.14 12.65 28.62
N HIS A 140 6.25 11.73 27.66
CA HIS A 140 7.43 11.62 26.79
C HIS A 140 7.60 12.83 25.87
N HIS A 141 6.53 13.27 25.24
CA HIS A 141 6.55 14.38 24.28
C HIS A 141 6.19 15.74 24.87
N ASN A 142 5.78 15.79 26.15
CA ASN A 142 5.32 17.00 26.86
C ASN A 142 4.14 17.70 26.12
N VAL A 143 3.15 16.91 25.72
CA VAL A 143 1.94 17.32 24.99
C VAL A 143 0.70 16.68 25.63
N ILE A 144 -0.50 17.10 25.20
CA ILE A 144 -1.78 16.54 25.65
C ILE A 144 -2.50 15.98 24.42
N TYR A 145 -2.94 14.72 24.48
CA TYR A 145 -3.76 14.08 23.45
C TYR A 145 -5.24 14.11 23.85
N PRO A 146 -6.07 14.98 23.26
CA PRO A 146 -7.52 14.89 23.42
C PRO A 146 -8.05 13.54 22.95
N LEU A 147 -9.14 13.06 23.53
CA LEU A 147 -9.74 11.77 23.14
C LEU A 147 -10.13 11.76 21.65
N GLU A 148 -10.60 12.89 21.13
CA GLU A 148 -10.95 13.06 19.70
C GLU A 148 -9.73 12.91 18.78
N SER A 149 -8.55 13.37 19.23
CA SER A 149 -7.30 13.17 18.46
C SER A 149 -6.90 11.69 18.40
N ILE A 150 -7.09 10.95 19.51
CA ILE A 150 -6.83 9.50 19.55
C ILE A 150 -7.80 8.75 18.64
N LYS A 151 -9.11 9.04 18.74
CA LYS A 151 -10.12 8.44 17.86
C LYS A 151 -9.81 8.70 16.38
N LEU A 152 -9.47 9.95 16.04
CA LEU A 152 -9.13 10.32 14.69
C LEU A 152 -7.83 9.64 14.19
N ALA A 153 -6.83 9.47 15.06
CA ALA A 153 -5.61 8.76 14.71
C ALA A 153 -5.90 7.29 14.37
N VAL A 154 -6.74 6.61 15.15
CA VAL A 154 -7.16 5.22 14.88
C VAL A 154 -7.96 5.12 13.58
N GLU A 155 -8.96 5.98 13.39
CA GLU A 155 -9.79 6.00 12.18
C GLU A 155 -8.95 6.22 10.92
N LEU A 156 -8.12 7.27 10.91
CA LEU A 156 -7.34 7.62 9.73
C LEU A 156 -6.19 6.64 9.46
N SER A 157 -5.52 6.12 10.49
CA SER A 157 -4.50 5.08 10.30
C SER A 157 -5.10 3.78 9.77
N SER A 158 -6.28 3.39 10.25
CA SER A 158 -6.99 2.22 9.74
C SER A 158 -7.38 2.39 8.26
N ARG A 159 -7.79 3.61 7.88
CA ARG A 159 -8.27 3.92 6.52
C ARG A 159 -7.14 4.11 5.50
N TYR A 160 -5.99 4.64 5.90
CA TYR A 160 -4.95 5.08 4.95
C TYR A 160 -3.61 4.37 5.08
N LEU A 161 -3.33 3.68 6.21
CA LEU A 161 -2.09 2.92 6.41
C LEU A 161 -2.39 1.43 6.31
N HIS A 162 -2.27 0.87 5.09
CA HIS A 162 -2.62 -0.53 4.80
C HIS A 162 -1.44 -1.48 4.94
N ASP A 163 -0.22 -0.96 4.99
CA ASP A 163 1.03 -1.72 5.13
C ASP A 163 1.34 -2.18 6.57
N ARG A 164 0.53 -1.75 7.53
CA ARG A 164 0.70 -2.02 8.96
C ARG A 164 -0.63 -2.39 9.62
N PHE A 165 -0.55 -3.01 10.79
CA PHE A 165 -1.71 -3.46 11.57
C PHE A 165 -1.98 -2.56 12.78
N LEU A 166 -3.22 -2.55 13.25
CA LEU A 166 -3.56 -2.00 14.56
C LEU A 166 -3.02 -2.93 15.65
N PRO A 167 -2.62 -2.40 16.82
CA PRO A 167 -2.64 -1.00 17.23
C PRO A 167 -1.44 -0.19 16.76
N ASP A 168 -0.36 -0.82 16.24
CA ASP A 168 0.94 -0.20 15.99
C ASP A 168 0.84 1.01 15.07
N LYS A 169 0.14 0.91 13.93
CA LYS A 169 -0.03 2.04 12.99
C LYS A 169 -0.68 3.27 13.65
N ALA A 170 -1.56 3.08 14.62
CA ALA A 170 -2.18 4.19 15.34
C ALA A 170 -1.26 4.73 16.44
N ILE A 171 -0.48 3.87 17.08
CA ILE A 171 0.58 4.24 18.03
C ILE A 171 1.63 5.10 17.32
N ASP A 172 2.08 4.67 16.15
CA ASP A 172 3.06 5.42 15.34
C ASP A 172 2.55 6.83 15.02
N VAL A 173 1.26 6.97 14.65
CA VAL A 173 0.68 8.29 14.36
C VAL A 173 0.75 9.22 15.59
N ILE A 174 0.39 8.76 16.78
CA ILE A 174 0.43 9.61 17.98
C ILE A 174 1.86 9.90 18.41
N ASP A 175 2.78 8.97 18.26
CA ASP A 175 4.20 9.15 18.58
C ASP A 175 4.85 10.18 17.66
N GLU A 176 4.68 10.03 16.34
CA GLU A 176 5.21 10.95 15.33
C GLU A 176 4.65 12.37 15.46
N VAL A 177 3.33 12.53 15.75
CA VAL A 177 2.74 13.85 15.98
C VAL A 177 3.32 14.48 17.26
N GLY A 178 3.48 13.69 18.31
CA GLY A 178 4.12 14.16 19.55
C GLY A 178 5.55 14.60 19.34
N ALA A 179 6.33 13.80 18.61
CA ALA A 179 7.70 14.11 18.22
C ALA A 179 7.79 15.41 17.39
N ALA A 180 6.89 15.58 16.40
CA ALA A 180 6.82 16.78 15.59
C ALA A 180 6.52 18.05 16.42
N TYR A 181 5.63 17.95 17.41
CA TYR A 181 5.35 19.06 18.34
C TYR A 181 6.59 19.41 19.17
N LYS A 182 7.26 18.40 19.69
CA LYS A 182 8.49 18.57 20.50
C LYS A 182 9.60 19.24 19.68
N LEU A 183 9.82 18.80 18.44
CA LEU A 183 10.81 19.37 17.53
C LEU A 183 10.47 20.83 17.15
N ALA A 184 9.19 21.13 16.97
CA ALA A 184 8.73 22.50 16.67
C ALA A 184 8.67 23.40 17.90
N GLY A 185 9.07 22.94 19.10
CA GLY A 185 8.98 23.69 20.35
C GLY A 185 7.55 23.97 20.84
N LYS A 186 6.54 23.35 20.19
CA LYS A 186 5.13 23.51 20.54
C LYS A 186 4.77 22.70 21.78
N LYS A 187 3.97 23.29 22.66
CA LYS A 187 3.46 22.63 23.86
C LYS A 187 1.93 22.71 23.87
N GLY A 188 1.27 21.79 24.59
CA GLY A 188 -0.17 21.84 24.80
C GLY A 188 -0.93 20.76 24.04
N LYS A 189 -2.19 21.05 23.69
CA LYS A 189 -3.09 20.05 23.08
C LYS A 189 -2.76 19.80 21.62
N ILE A 190 -2.66 18.52 21.24
CA ILE A 190 -2.55 18.09 19.84
C ILE A 190 -3.86 18.42 19.11
N SER A 191 -3.75 19.10 17.97
CA SER A 191 -4.91 19.46 17.16
C SER A 191 -5.30 18.32 16.21
N LEU A 192 -6.59 18.26 15.85
CA LEU A 192 -7.08 17.31 14.82
C LEU A 192 -6.40 17.54 13.47
N ALA A 193 -6.08 18.79 13.14
CA ALA A 193 -5.36 19.13 11.91
C ALA A 193 -3.95 18.50 11.88
N SER A 194 -3.25 18.49 13.01
CA SER A 194 -1.91 17.88 13.11
C SER A 194 -1.95 16.37 12.93
N ILE A 195 -2.99 15.69 13.45
CA ILE A 195 -3.19 14.24 13.21
C ILE A 195 -3.41 13.99 11.71
N LYS A 196 -4.30 14.75 11.07
CA LYS A 196 -4.58 14.63 9.62
C LYS A 196 -3.31 14.83 8.79
N GLN A 197 -2.55 15.86 9.10
CA GLN A 197 -1.30 16.18 8.42
C GLN A 197 -0.26 15.06 8.57
N MET A 198 -0.13 14.49 9.77
CA MET A 198 0.80 13.40 10.00
C MET A 198 0.40 12.13 9.26
N VAL A 199 -0.89 11.75 9.34
CA VAL A 199 -1.36 10.58 8.58
C VAL A 199 -1.17 10.78 7.09
N ALA A 200 -1.46 11.98 6.55
CA ALA A 200 -1.22 12.30 5.14
C ALA A 200 0.26 12.10 4.77
N LYS A 201 1.19 12.58 5.61
CA LYS A 201 2.63 12.40 5.41
C LYS A 201 3.05 10.93 5.45
N MET A 202 2.55 10.17 6.43
CA MET A 202 2.88 8.74 6.58
C MET A 202 2.31 7.90 5.44
N ALA A 203 1.07 8.18 5.04
CA ALA A 203 0.39 7.49 3.93
C ALA A 203 0.84 8.00 2.55
N LYS A 204 1.71 9.03 2.51
CA LYS A 204 2.14 9.70 1.27
C LYS A 204 0.97 10.23 0.43
N ILE A 205 -0.10 10.65 1.11
CA ILE A 205 -1.27 11.27 0.50
C ILE A 205 -1.07 12.79 0.47
N PRO A 206 -1.50 13.49 -0.59
CA PRO A 206 -1.54 14.93 -0.58
C PRO A 206 -2.36 15.45 0.62
N GLU A 207 -1.88 16.51 1.28
CA GLU A 207 -2.59 17.14 2.43
C GLU A 207 -4.04 17.52 2.09
N ILE A 208 -4.32 17.71 0.82
CA ILE A 208 -5.63 18.07 0.28
C ILE A 208 -6.67 16.97 0.52
N GLU A 209 -6.30 15.69 0.41
CA GLU A 209 -7.23 14.58 0.66
C GLU A 209 -7.51 14.38 2.16
N ALA A 210 -6.53 14.61 3.01
CA ALA A 210 -6.70 14.46 4.45
C ALA A 210 -7.44 15.64 5.11
N THR A 211 -7.45 16.84 4.49
CA THR A 211 -7.96 18.08 5.10
C THR A 211 -9.22 18.63 4.45
N LYS A 212 -9.46 18.39 3.17
CA LYS A 212 -10.64 18.90 2.46
C LYS A 212 -11.70 17.81 2.30
N ASN A 213 -12.97 18.20 2.43
CA ASN A 213 -14.09 17.35 2.07
C ASN A 213 -13.92 16.88 0.61
N ASP A 214 -13.76 15.58 0.40
CA ASP A 214 -13.71 14.93 -0.93
C ASP A 214 -14.80 15.46 -1.88
N LYS A 215 -15.94 15.84 -1.30
CA LYS A 215 -17.07 16.43 -2.03
C LYS A 215 -16.72 17.74 -2.76
N SER A 216 -15.88 18.60 -2.19
CA SER A 216 -15.53 19.89 -2.81
C SER A 216 -14.54 19.73 -3.96
N LEU A 217 -13.60 18.80 -3.84
CA LEU A 217 -12.64 18.47 -4.90
C LEU A 217 -13.35 17.86 -6.12
N LEU A 218 -14.19 16.86 -5.88
CA LEU A 218 -14.97 16.21 -6.95
C LEU A 218 -16.01 17.13 -7.58
N LYS A 219 -16.52 18.15 -6.84
CA LYS A 219 -17.45 19.13 -7.40
C LYS A 219 -16.79 20.03 -8.44
N ASN A 220 -15.54 20.40 -8.23
CA ASN A 220 -14.80 21.30 -9.13
C ASN A 220 -13.99 20.56 -10.20
N LEU A 221 -13.79 19.22 -10.04
CA LEU A 221 -12.98 18.41 -10.94
C LEU A 221 -13.42 18.54 -12.40
N GLN A 222 -14.73 18.44 -12.67
CA GLN A 222 -15.27 18.54 -14.02
C GLN A 222 -14.91 19.87 -14.69
N LYS A 223 -15.11 20.99 -14.01
CA LYS A 223 -14.78 22.33 -14.54
C LYS A 223 -13.28 22.48 -14.79
N HIS A 224 -12.46 21.95 -13.87
CA HIS A 224 -11.01 21.97 -14.02
C HIS A 224 -10.59 21.20 -15.26
N LEU A 225 -11.09 19.97 -15.44
CA LEU A 225 -10.75 19.15 -16.61
C LEU A 225 -11.23 19.76 -17.92
N GLN A 226 -12.45 20.32 -17.97
CA GLN A 226 -12.99 21.00 -19.15
C GLN A 226 -12.20 22.25 -19.55
N SER A 227 -11.55 22.91 -18.60
CA SER A 227 -10.69 24.07 -18.90
C SER A 227 -9.32 23.65 -19.48
N ARG A 228 -8.92 22.38 -19.34
CA ARG A 228 -7.60 21.88 -19.73
C ARG A 228 -7.65 20.93 -20.91
N ILE A 229 -8.73 20.18 -21.09
CA ILE A 229 -8.92 19.14 -22.11
C ILE A 229 -10.06 19.59 -23.02
N PHE A 230 -9.77 19.71 -24.31
CA PHE A 230 -10.71 20.24 -25.29
C PHE A 230 -11.29 19.09 -26.16
N GLY A 231 -12.56 19.23 -26.55
CA GLY A 231 -13.25 18.30 -27.43
C GLY A 231 -13.66 16.96 -26.80
N GLN A 232 -13.51 16.80 -25.47
CA GLN A 232 -13.80 15.53 -24.78
C GLN A 232 -14.80 15.72 -23.62
N ASP A 233 -15.76 16.64 -23.74
CA ASP A 233 -16.69 16.98 -22.64
C ASP A 233 -17.52 15.79 -22.16
N LEU A 234 -17.94 14.91 -23.07
CA LEU A 234 -18.67 13.68 -22.71
C LEU A 234 -17.78 12.72 -21.91
N ALA A 235 -16.57 12.45 -22.38
CA ALA A 235 -15.61 11.59 -21.70
C ALA A 235 -15.29 12.14 -20.28
N ILE A 236 -15.10 13.45 -20.14
CA ILE A 236 -14.88 14.11 -18.86
C ILE A 236 -16.09 13.93 -17.93
N THR A 237 -17.30 14.09 -18.45
CA THR A 237 -18.52 13.94 -17.65
C THR A 237 -18.70 12.51 -17.16
N GLU A 238 -18.46 11.52 -18.01
CA GLU A 238 -18.55 10.10 -17.70
C GLU A 238 -17.53 9.69 -16.62
N ILE A 239 -16.24 10.03 -16.80
CA ILE A 239 -15.21 9.69 -15.82
C ILE A 239 -15.45 10.36 -14.47
N VAL A 240 -15.82 11.64 -14.45
CA VAL A 240 -16.08 12.36 -13.21
C VAL A 240 -17.30 11.80 -12.48
N THR A 241 -18.34 11.40 -13.22
CA THR A 241 -19.54 10.77 -12.64
C THR A 241 -19.20 9.42 -12.03
N ALA A 242 -18.43 8.60 -12.74
CA ALA A 242 -17.99 7.30 -12.24
C ALA A 242 -17.08 7.44 -10.99
N LEU A 243 -16.12 8.37 -11.00
CA LEU A 243 -15.28 8.65 -9.84
C LEU A 243 -16.08 9.14 -8.63
N LYS A 244 -17.10 10.00 -8.85
CA LYS A 244 -18.00 10.44 -7.77
C LYS A 244 -18.77 9.29 -7.16
N ARG A 245 -19.31 8.40 -8.00
CA ARG A 245 -20.05 7.21 -7.56
C ARG A 245 -19.16 6.29 -6.73
N ASN A 246 -17.95 6.02 -7.19
CA ASN A 246 -17.01 5.11 -6.54
C ASN A 246 -16.52 5.67 -5.19
N LYS A 247 -16.15 6.95 -5.13
CA LYS A 247 -15.78 7.63 -3.86
C LYS A 247 -16.95 7.78 -2.88
N ALA A 248 -18.19 7.68 -3.32
CA ALA A 248 -19.37 7.65 -2.44
C ALA A 248 -19.55 6.30 -1.70
N GLY A 249 -18.66 5.33 -1.91
CA GLY A 249 -18.70 4.03 -1.24
C GLY A 249 -19.72 3.06 -1.86
N LEU A 250 -20.15 3.29 -3.10
CA LEU A 250 -21.08 2.42 -3.81
C LEU A 250 -20.39 1.23 -4.50
N ASN A 251 -19.07 1.14 -4.39
CA ASN A 251 -18.30 0.00 -4.88
C ASN A 251 -18.22 -1.13 -3.86
N ALA A 252 -18.01 -2.36 -4.36
CA ALA A 252 -17.75 -3.50 -3.51
C ALA A 252 -16.42 -3.28 -2.74
N PRO A 253 -16.33 -3.70 -1.48
CA PRO A 253 -15.06 -3.72 -0.76
C PRO A 253 -14.03 -4.57 -1.52
N ASN A 254 -12.75 -4.28 -1.36
CA ASN A 254 -11.63 -4.98 -2.00
C ASN A 254 -11.54 -4.79 -3.54
N LYS A 255 -11.96 -3.64 -4.05
CA LYS A 255 -11.73 -3.23 -5.44
C LYS A 255 -10.91 -1.94 -5.50
N PRO A 256 -10.19 -1.67 -6.62
CA PRO A 256 -9.59 -0.37 -6.87
C PRO A 256 -10.62 0.77 -6.76
N ILE A 257 -10.17 2.01 -6.54
CA ILE A 257 -11.05 3.20 -6.53
C ILE A 257 -11.89 3.27 -7.81
N GLY A 258 -11.29 2.86 -8.95
CA GLY A 258 -12.00 2.73 -10.21
C GLY A 258 -11.13 2.12 -11.28
N SER A 259 -11.76 1.38 -12.21
CA SER A 259 -11.11 0.74 -13.36
C SER A 259 -11.80 1.20 -14.64
N PHE A 260 -11.11 1.96 -15.48
CA PHE A 260 -11.70 2.62 -16.65
C PHE A 260 -10.94 2.29 -17.92
N LEU A 261 -11.67 2.07 -19.01
CA LEU A 261 -11.10 1.93 -20.34
C LEU A 261 -11.36 3.20 -21.17
N PHE A 262 -10.30 3.87 -21.61
CA PHE A 262 -10.33 4.97 -22.57
C PHE A 262 -10.08 4.45 -23.97
N SER A 263 -11.07 4.51 -24.81
CA SER A 263 -11.00 3.98 -26.18
C SER A 263 -11.20 5.09 -27.20
N GLY A 264 -10.38 5.13 -28.24
CA GLY A 264 -10.44 6.13 -29.30
C GLY A 264 -9.13 6.33 -30.06
N PRO A 265 -9.08 7.22 -31.07
CA PRO A 265 -7.90 7.46 -31.89
C PRO A 265 -6.67 7.87 -31.08
N SER A 266 -5.49 7.70 -31.65
CA SER A 266 -4.26 8.23 -31.07
C SER A 266 -4.25 9.76 -31.12
N GLY A 267 -3.64 10.41 -30.11
CA GLY A 267 -3.48 11.87 -30.08
C GLY A 267 -4.71 12.69 -29.67
N VAL A 268 -5.82 12.06 -29.26
CA VAL A 268 -7.06 12.78 -28.88
C VAL A 268 -7.11 13.23 -27.41
N GLY A 269 -6.04 12.99 -26.63
CA GLY A 269 -5.93 13.47 -25.25
C GLY A 269 -6.18 12.43 -24.16
N LYS A 270 -6.23 11.12 -24.45
CA LYS A 270 -6.44 10.05 -23.43
C LYS A 270 -5.42 10.11 -22.30
N THR A 271 -4.14 10.13 -22.62
CA THR A 271 -3.03 10.18 -21.66
C THR A 271 -2.99 11.53 -20.91
N GLU A 272 -3.33 12.63 -21.62
CA GLU A 272 -3.36 13.96 -21.01
C GLU A 272 -4.51 14.08 -19.99
N LEU A 273 -5.69 13.54 -20.29
CA LEU A 273 -6.80 13.50 -19.34
C LEU A 273 -6.41 12.71 -18.09
N ALA A 274 -5.72 11.58 -18.23
CA ALA A 274 -5.22 10.80 -17.09
C ALA A 274 -4.27 11.62 -16.19
N LYS A 275 -3.32 12.34 -16.79
CA LYS A 275 -2.39 13.24 -16.06
C LYS A 275 -3.13 14.36 -15.33
N GLU A 276 -4.06 15.02 -16.00
CA GLU A 276 -4.83 16.12 -15.40
C GLU A 276 -5.76 15.62 -14.29
N ILE A 277 -6.31 14.41 -14.37
CA ILE A 277 -7.07 13.77 -13.27
C ILE A 277 -6.14 13.56 -12.06
N ALA A 278 -4.97 12.94 -12.26
CA ALA A 278 -4.02 12.69 -11.19
C ALA A 278 -3.59 13.99 -10.50
N LYS A 279 -3.27 15.03 -11.30
CA LYS A 279 -2.88 16.34 -10.82
C LYS A 279 -4.01 17.04 -10.04
N ALA A 280 -5.24 16.97 -10.53
CA ALA A 280 -6.41 17.59 -9.88
C ALA A 280 -6.78 16.89 -8.57
N LEU A 281 -6.60 15.55 -8.50
CA LEU A 281 -6.78 14.77 -7.28
C LEU A 281 -5.56 14.85 -6.36
N GLY A 282 -4.41 15.31 -6.86
CA GLY A 282 -3.17 15.41 -6.11
C GLY A 282 -2.54 14.05 -5.82
N ILE A 283 -2.83 13.01 -6.60
CA ILE A 283 -2.27 11.66 -6.47
C ILE A 283 -1.11 11.46 -7.43
N ASN A 284 -0.27 10.44 -7.18
CA ASN A 284 0.82 10.10 -8.07
C ASN A 284 0.29 9.63 -9.44
N PHE A 285 1.06 9.89 -10.50
CA PHE A 285 0.76 9.43 -11.86
C PHE A 285 1.87 8.50 -12.33
N GLU A 286 1.52 7.26 -12.63
CA GLU A 286 2.43 6.27 -13.21
C GLU A 286 1.86 5.77 -14.54
N ARG A 287 2.74 5.62 -15.53
CA ARG A 287 2.39 5.10 -16.85
C ARG A 287 3.24 3.87 -17.17
N ILE A 288 2.58 2.83 -17.61
CA ILE A 288 3.22 1.63 -18.14
C ILE A 288 2.78 1.49 -19.61
N ASP A 289 3.75 1.46 -20.51
CA ASP A 289 3.50 1.23 -21.93
C ASP A 289 3.40 -0.27 -22.18
N MET A 290 2.22 -0.73 -22.58
CA MET A 290 1.96 -2.15 -22.79
C MET A 290 2.66 -2.71 -24.02
N SER A 291 3.17 -1.86 -24.92
CA SER A 291 4.01 -2.31 -26.02
C SER A 291 5.35 -2.94 -25.59
N GLU A 292 5.80 -2.64 -24.37
CA GLU A 292 6.98 -3.28 -23.78
C GLU A 292 6.68 -4.70 -23.25
N TYR A 293 5.41 -5.08 -23.16
CA TYR A 293 4.92 -6.34 -22.57
C TYR A 293 4.18 -7.22 -23.57
N MET A 294 4.61 -7.20 -24.85
CA MET A 294 4.06 -8.02 -25.91
C MET A 294 4.44 -9.51 -25.78
N GLU A 295 5.61 -9.76 -25.23
CA GLU A 295 6.17 -11.11 -25.10
C GLU A 295 5.93 -11.68 -23.69
N LYS A 296 5.70 -12.99 -23.61
CA LYS A 296 5.42 -13.68 -22.35
C LYS A 296 6.51 -13.49 -21.29
N TYR A 297 7.77 -13.48 -21.68
CA TYR A 297 8.88 -13.31 -20.74
C TYR A 297 8.94 -11.91 -20.12
N SER A 298 8.42 -10.89 -20.78
CA SER A 298 8.42 -9.51 -20.29
C SER A 298 7.50 -9.33 -19.06
N ILE A 299 6.52 -10.22 -18.87
CA ILE A 299 5.62 -10.21 -17.70
C ILE A 299 6.40 -10.36 -16.40
N SER A 300 7.52 -11.08 -16.42
CA SER A 300 8.41 -11.20 -15.25
C SER A 300 8.97 -9.85 -14.79
N GLY A 301 9.01 -8.84 -15.65
CA GLY A 301 9.34 -7.47 -15.26
C GLY A 301 8.27 -6.85 -14.35
N LEU A 302 6.99 -7.14 -14.60
CA LEU A 302 5.87 -6.59 -13.81
C LEU A 302 5.75 -7.23 -12.42
N ILE A 303 5.91 -8.57 -12.34
CA ILE A 303 5.64 -9.35 -11.11
C ILE A 303 6.88 -10.05 -10.54
N GLY A 304 8.08 -9.73 -11.02
CA GLY A 304 9.31 -10.39 -10.59
C GLY A 304 9.58 -11.69 -11.35
N ALA A 305 10.84 -12.12 -11.40
CA ALA A 305 11.23 -13.38 -11.99
C ALA A 305 10.89 -14.57 -11.06
N PRO A 306 10.49 -15.74 -11.60
CA PRO A 306 10.28 -16.93 -10.78
C PRO A 306 11.58 -17.39 -10.10
N ALA A 307 11.45 -18.11 -8.99
CA ALA A 307 12.58 -18.67 -8.27
C ALA A 307 13.49 -19.52 -9.20
N GLY A 308 14.80 -19.24 -9.16
CA GLY A 308 15.80 -19.93 -9.99
C GLY A 308 16.13 -19.23 -11.31
N TYR A 309 15.48 -18.14 -11.66
CA TYR A 309 15.82 -17.32 -12.84
C TYR A 309 16.67 -16.11 -12.45
N VAL A 310 17.45 -15.61 -13.42
CA VAL A 310 18.27 -14.40 -13.25
C VAL A 310 17.36 -13.21 -12.95
N GLY A 311 17.64 -12.48 -11.85
CA GLY A 311 16.83 -11.35 -11.41
C GLY A 311 15.72 -11.69 -10.42
N TYR A 312 15.68 -12.91 -9.87
CA TYR A 312 14.73 -13.32 -8.81
C TYR A 312 14.77 -12.37 -7.59
N ASP A 313 15.96 -11.88 -7.21
CA ASP A 313 16.12 -10.96 -6.08
C ASP A 313 15.48 -9.57 -6.32
N LYS A 314 15.12 -9.26 -7.56
CA LYS A 314 14.38 -8.04 -7.89
C LYS A 314 12.89 -8.31 -7.82
N GLY A 315 12.19 -7.56 -6.97
CA GLY A 315 10.73 -7.58 -6.89
C GLY A 315 10.06 -7.22 -8.22
N GLY A 316 8.75 -7.37 -8.30
CA GLY A 316 7.98 -6.90 -9.45
C GLY A 316 7.92 -5.37 -9.49
N ILE A 317 8.19 -4.77 -10.65
CA ILE A 317 8.12 -3.30 -10.84
C ILE A 317 6.75 -2.77 -10.40
N LEU A 318 5.68 -3.48 -10.72
CA LEU A 318 4.31 -3.07 -10.41
C LEU A 318 4.03 -3.11 -8.90
N THR A 319 4.46 -4.16 -8.20
CA THR A 319 4.28 -4.29 -6.76
C THR A 319 5.11 -3.27 -5.99
N GLU A 320 6.35 -3.04 -6.39
CA GLU A 320 7.23 -2.02 -5.79
C GLU A 320 6.69 -0.60 -5.99
N MET A 321 6.22 -0.28 -7.21
CA MET A 321 5.66 1.02 -7.55
C MET A 321 4.47 1.37 -6.67
N ILE A 322 3.53 0.44 -6.49
CA ILE A 322 2.32 0.67 -5.69
C ILE A 322 2.63 0.68 -4.18
N LYS A 323 3.54 -0.17 -3.70
CA LYS A 323 4.02 -0.10 -2.31
C LYS A 323 4.68 1.24 -2.00
N LYS A 324 5.46 1.77 -2.94
CA LYS A 324 6.11 3.07 -2.80
C LYS A 324 5.09 4.21 -2.76
N ASN A 325 4.08 4.17 -3.62
CA ASN A 325 3.04 5.19 -3.78
C ASN A 325 1.65 4.53 -3.88
N PRO A 326 1.00 4.22 -2.74
CA PRO A 326 -0.30 3.54 -2.74
C PRO A 326 -1.43 4.33 -3.42
N HIS A 327 -1.38 5.67 -3.31
CA HIS A 327 -2.36 6.56 -3.94
C HIS A 327 -1.87 6.99 -5.31
N THR A 328 -2.12 6.16 -6.31
CA THR A 328 -1.62 6.34 -7.68
C THR A 328 -2.76 6.22 -8.69
N LEU A 329 -2.72 7.06 -9.71
CA LEU A 329 -3.40 6.82 -10.96
C LEU A 329 -2.44 6.05 -11.86
N LEU A 330 -2.74 4.77 -12.06
CA LEU A 330 -1.95 3.88 -12.92
C LEU A 330 -2.57 3.85 -14.31
N LEU A 331 -1.81 4.30 -15.31
CA LEU A 331 -2.17 4.27 -16.71
C LEU A 331 -1.50 3.10 -17.42
N LEU A 332 -2.30 2.17 -17.94
CA LEU A 332 -1.86 1.12 -18.84
C LEU A 332 -2.11 1.59 -20.28
N ASP A 333 -1.06 1.98 -20.96
CA ASP A 333 -1.20 2.58 -22.29
C ASP A 333 -1.12 1.50 -23.41
N GLU A 334 -2.03 1.55 -24.39
CA GLU A 334 -2.11 0.64 -25.54
C GLU A 334 -2.26 -0.85 -25.15
N ILE A 335 -3.24 -1.14 -24.29
CA ILE A 335 -3.48 -2.48 -23.71
C ILE A 335 -3.66 -3.59 -24.75
N GLU A 336 -4.15 -3.26 -25.95
CA GLU A 336 -4.31 -4.20 -27.05
C GLU A 336 -2.99 -4.79 -27.58
N LYS A 337 -1.86 -4.19 -27.22
CA LYS A 337 -0.52 -4.69 -27.59
C LYS A 337 0.05 -5.67 -26.55
N ALA A 338 -0.52 -5.71 -25.35
CA ALA A 338 -0.03 -6.56 -24.29
C ALA A 338 -0.26 -8.05 -24.57
N HIS A 339 0.64 -8.89 -24.05
CA HIS A 339 0.40 -10.33 -24.04
C HIS A 339 -0.88 -10.67 -23.23
N PRO A 340 -1.69 -11.67 -23.62
CA PRO A 340 -2.92 -12.03 -22.91
C PRO A 340 -2.74 -12.29 -21.40
N ASP A 341 -1.61 -12.83 -20.98
CA ASP A 341 -1.32 -13.08 -19.56
C ASP A 341 -1.23 -11.77 -18.74
N VAL A 342 -0.87 -10.64 -19.36
CA VAL A 342 -0.91 -9.31 -18.72
C VAL A 342 -2.35 -8.92 -18.40
N LEU A 343 -3.28 -9.17 -19.33
CA LEU A 343 -4.71 -8.93 -19.09
C LEU A 343 -5.21 -9.76 -17.90
N ASN A 344 -4.80 -11.03 -17.79
CA ASN A 344 -5.15 -11.91 -16.68
C ASN A 344 -4.63 -11.39 -15.33
N LEU A 345 -3.42 -10.79 -15.32
CA LEU A 345 -2.86 -10.16 -14.15
C LEU A 345 -3.74 -9.00 -13.65
N PHE A 346 -4.16 -8.12 -14.58
CA PHE A 346 -5.01 -6.99 -14.22
C PHE A 346 -6.46 -7.38 -13.89
N LEU A 347 -6.97 -8.50 -14.41
CA LEU A 347 -8.24 -9.08 -13.94
C LEU A 347 -8.18 -9.37 -12.43
N GLN A 348 -7.08 -9.96 -11.97
CA GLN A 348 -6.88 -10.25 -10.55
C GLN A 348 -6.82 -8.96 -9.71
N VAL A 349 -6.14 -7.92 -10.20
CA VAL A 349 -6.10 -6.60 -9.56
C VAL A 349 -7.50 -5.99 -9.46
N MET A 350 -8.28 -6.02 -10.54
CA MET A 350 -9.63 -5.46 -10.57
C MET A 350 -10.62 -6.19 -9.67
N ASP A 351 -10.41 -7.49 -9.40
CA ASP A 351 -11.30 -8.28 -8.54
C ASP A 351 -10.98 -8.14 -7.06
N ASN A 352 -9.72 -8.13 -6.70
CA ASN A 352 -9.26 -8.27 -5.32
C ASN A 352 -8.51 -7.05 -4.79
N ALA A 353 -8.25 -6.04 -5.63
CA ALA A 353 -7.37 -4.91 -5.33
C ALA A 353 -6.03 -5.33 -4.71
N LYS A 354 -5.54 -6.50 -5.08
CA LYS A 354 -4.33 -7.07 -4.52
C LYS A 354 -3.53 -7.83 -5.57
N LEU A 355 -2.23 -7.62 -5.55
CA LEU A 355 -1.30 -8.34 -6.41
C LEU A 355 -0.14 -8.87 -5.56
N THR A 356 0.15 -10.15 -5.70
CA THR A 356 1.31 -10.77 -5.07
C THR A 356 2.32 -11.12 -6.15
N ASP A 357 3.55 -10.68 -5.98
CA ASP A 357 4.64 -10.97 -6.90
C ASP A 357 5.24 -12.37 -6.66
N ASN A 358 6.20 -12.74 -7.51
CA ASN A 358 6.83 -14.06 -7.44
C ASN A 358 7.75 -14.24 -6.21
N ASN A 359 8.08 -13.14 -5.51
CA ASN A 359 8.82 -13.17 -4.24
C ASN A 359 7.89 -13.36 -3.03
N GLY A 360 6.56 -13.39 -3.25
CA GLY A 360 5.56 -13.46 -2.20
C GLY A 360 5.20 -12.09 -1.60
N GLU A 361 5.75 -11.01 -2.15
CA GLU A 361 5.47 -9.64 -1.73
C GLU A 361 4.12 -9.17 -2.31
N SER A 362 3.26 -8.67 -1.45
CA SER A 362 1.91 -8.25 -1.85
C SER A 362 1.76 -6.74 -1.85
N ALA A 363 1.15 -6.19 -2.91
CA ALA A 363 0.79 -4.78 -3.02
C ALA A 363 -0.74 -4.62 -3.00
N ASP A 364 -1.21 -3.56 -2.33
CA ASP A 364 -2.61 -3.20 -2.19
C ASP A 364 -2.98 -2.11 -3.20
N PHE A 365 -3.93 -2.41 -4.09
CA PHE A 365 -4.44 -1.53 -5.13
C PHE A 365 -5.79 -0.87 -4.76
N SER A 366 -6.27 -1.02 -3.53
CA SER A 366 -7.55 -0.45 -3.10
C SER A 366 -7.63 1.08 -3.22
N SER A 367 -6.47 1.74 -3.14
CA SER A 367 -6.33 3.20 -3.29
C SER A 367 -5.86 3.63 -4.69
N VAL A 368 -5.82 2.71 -5.66
CA VAL A 368 -5.39 2.97 -7.04
C VAL A 368 -6.59 3.30 -7.93
N ILE A 369 -6.40 4.27 -8.85
CA ILE A 369 -7.27 4.47 -9.99
C ILE A 369 -6.59 3.82 -11.20
N LEU A 370 -7.20 2.80 -11.76
CA LEU A 370 -6.69 2.08 -12.93
C LEU A 370 -7.30 2.68 -14.20
N LEU A 371 -6.48 3.29 -15.03
CA LEU A 371 -6.87 3.76 -16.36
C LEU A 371 -6.17 2.90 -17.42
N ILE A 372 -6.93 2.46 -18.37
CA ILE A 372 -6.46 1.61 -19.46
C ILE A 372 -6.76 2.35 -20.75
N THR A 373 -5.79 2.51 -21.64
CA THR A 373 -6.05 3.09 -22.96
C THR A 373 -6.03 2.03 -24.06
N SER A 374 -6.84 2.25 -25.07
CA SER A 374 -6.86 1.43 -26.27
C SER A 374 -7.15 2.28 -27.50
N ASN A 375 -6.63 1.85 -28.66
CA ASN A 375 -6.96 2.39 -29.97
C ASN A 375 -8.06 1.58 -30.70
N VAL A 376 -8.55 0.52 -30.07
CA VAL A 376 -9.68 -0.29 -30.56
C VAL A 376 -10.93 0.58 -30.71
N GLY A 377 -11.71 0.40 -31.75
CA GLY A 377 -12.90 1.22 -32.04
C GLY A 377 -12.60 2.63 -32.52
N SER A 378 -11.33 2.94 -32.85
CA SER A 378 -10.94 4.29 -33.28
C SER A 378 -11.55 4.71 -34.63
N LYS A 379 -11.83 3.76 -35.51
CA LYS A 379 -12.48 4.01 -36.83
C LYS A 379 -14.00 4.15 -36.69
N GLU A 380 -14.56 3.57 -35.65
CA GLU A 380 -15.98 3.52 -35.32
C GLU A 380 -16.39 4.53 -34.27
N ALA A 381 -15.44 5.37 -33.78
CA ALA A 381 -15.73 6.38 -32.75
C ALA A 381 -16.83 7.33 -33.21
N PRO A 382 -17.88 7.59 -32.40
CA PRO A 382 -19.00 8.40 -32.81
C PRO A 382 -18.55 9.85 -33.06
N THR A 383 -18.64 10.29 -34.32
CA THR A 383 -18.55 11.70 -34.69
C THR A 383 -19.79 12.45 -34.18
N LEU A 384 -19.65 13.73 -33.82
CA LEU A 384 -20.74 14.61 -33.39
C LEU A 384 -21.95 14.52 -34.35
N GLY A 385 -23.01 13.84 -33.90
CA GLY A 385 -24.19 13.54 -34.70
C GLY A 385 -24.54 12.04 -34.62
N PHE A 386 -24.87 11.57 -33.41
CA PHE A 386 -25.19 10.16 -33.11
C PHE A 386 -26.19 9.56 -34.09
N THR A 387 -25.71 8.74 -35.02
CA THR A 387 -26.52 7.68 -35.56
C THR A 387 -26.36 6.46 -34.65
N GLN A 388 -27.44 5.74 -34.34
CA GLN A 388 -27.44 4.51 -33.54
C GLN A 388 -26.42 3.48 -34.05
N ASP A 389 -26.10 3.54 -35.33
CA ASP A 389 -25.12 2.68 -36.04
C ASP A 389 -23.67 2.88 -35.59
N ALA A 390 -23.22 4.11 -35.27
CA ALA A 390 -21.84 4.35 -34.86
C ALA A 390 -21.58 3.82 -33.44
N ASN A 391 -22.53 3.97 -32.52
CA ASN A 391 -22.45 3.41 -31.17
C ASN A 391 -22.46 1.87 -31.20
N SER A 392 -23.26 1.26 -32.06
CA SER A 392 -23.32 -0.20 -32.18
C SER A 392 -22.00 -0.77 -32.71
N LYS A 393 -21.38 -0.14 -33.71
CA LYS A 393 -20.07 -0.52 -34.24
C LYS A 393 -18.96 -0.38 -33.25
N PHE A 394 -18.91 0.73 -32.49
CA PHE A 394 -17.96 0.92 -31.39
C PHE A 394 -18.08 -0.18 -30.32
N GLN A 395 -19.32 -0.46 -29.88
CA GLN A 395 -19.59 -1.52 -28.92
C GLN A 395 -19.19 -2.91 -29.47
N SER A 396 -19.40 -3.17 -30.77
CA SER A 396 -18.96 -4.42 -31.38
C SER A 396 -17.44 -4.52 -31.39
N ALA A 397 -16.71 -3.49 -31.79
CA ALA A 397 -15.24 -3.50 -31.83
C ALA A 397 -14.65 -3.77 -30.43
N ILE A 398 -15.24 -3.18 -29.37
CA ILE A 398 -14.85 -3.45 -27.98
C ILE A 398 -15.16 -4.90 -27.57
N LYS A 399 -16.31 -5.45 -28.00
CA LYS A 399 -16.71 -6.85 -27.71
C LYS A 399 -15.77 -7.85 -28.38
N ASP A 400 -15.33 -7.56 -29.59
CA ASP A 400 -14.48 -8.43 -30.39
C ASP A 400 -13.02 -8.42 -29.88
N SER A 401 -12.58 -7.29 -29.28
CA SER A 401 -11.20 -7.13 -28.81
C SER A 401 -10.98 -7.52 -27.35
N PHE A 402 -12.00 -7.42 -26.51
CA PHE A 402 -11.88 -7.68 -25.07
C PHE A 402 -12.88 -8.73 -24.60
N SER A 403 -12.41 -9.69 -23.82
CA SER A 403 -13.25 -10.75 -23.26
C SER A 403 -14.42 -10.17 -22.44
N PRO A 404 -15.57 -10.86 -22.37
CA PRO A 404 -16.68 -10.47 -21.49
C PRO A 404 -16.24 -10.32 -20.04
N GLU A 405 -15.32 -11.17 -19.61
CA GLU A 405 -14.76 -11.16 -18.27
C GLU A 405 -14.04 -9.84 -17.96
N PHE A 406 -13.16 -9.38 -18.85
CA PHE A 406 -12.45 -8.12 -18.72
C PHE A 406 -13.41 -6.92 -18.70
N ARG A 407 -14.35 -6.89 -19.64
CA ARG A 407 -15.31 -5.78 -19.77
C ARG A 407 -16.22 -5.62 -18.54
N ASN A 408 -16.64 -6.75 -17.94
CA ASN A 408 -17.52 -6.74 -16.76
C ASN A 408 -16.82 -6.24 -15.47
N ARG A 409 -15.49 -6.14 -15.46
CA ARG A 409 -14.72 -5.62 -14.33
C ARG A 409 -14.41 -4.13 -14.44
N LEU A 410 -14.68 -3.54 -15.61
CA LEU A 410 -14.53 -2.10 -15.82
C LEU A 410 -15.74 -1.34 -15.25
N ASP A 411 -15.49 -0.26 -14.55
CA ASP A 411 -16.54 0.65 -14.04
C ASP A 411 -17.17 1.47 -15.17
N ALA A 412 -16.38 1.83 -16.17
CA ALA A 412 -16.86 2.46 -17.39
C ALA A 412 -15.90 2.26 -18.58
N ILE A 413 -16.48 2.22 -19.79
CA ILE A 413 -15.75 2.28 -21.06
C ILE A 413 -16.08 3.63 -21.68
N ILE A 414 -15.06 4.48 -21.81
CA ILE A 414 -15.22 5.89 -22.16
C ILE A 414 -14.66 6.11 -23.56
N ALA A 415 -15.53 6.56 -24.47
CA ALA A 415 -15.18 6.83 -25.85
C ALA A 415 -14.57 8.22 -26.01
N PHE A 416 -13.45 8.31 -26.71
CA PHE A 416 -12.81 9.57 -27.10
C PHE A 416 -13.06 9.85 -28.58
N ASN A 417 -13.54 11.05 -28.86
CA ASN A 417 -13.85 11.50 -30.21
C ASN A 417 -12.62 12.04 -30.94
N PRO A 418 -12.56 11.93 -32.28
CA PRO A 418 -11.60 12.68 -33.08
C PRO A 418 -11.74 14.19 -32.84
N LEU A 419 -10.62 14.90 -32.78
CA LEU A 419 -10.60 16.35 -32.60
C LEU A 419 -10.90 17.09 -33.90
N ASN A 420 -11.72 18.12 -33.83
CA ASN A 420 -11.95 19.02 -34.94
C ASN A 420 -10.86 20.13 -35.02
N LYS A 421 -10.81 20.86 -36.14
CA LYS A 421 -9.80 21.90 -36.35
C LYS A 421 -9.82 23.00 -35.27
N GLN A 422 -10.99 23.39 -34.77
CA GLN A 422 -11.11 24.43 -33.76
C GLN A 422 -10.57 23.95 -32.38
N GLU A 423 -10.78 22.69 -32.06
CA GLU A 423 -10.26 22.07 -30.84
C GLU A 423 -8.74 21.95 -30.89
N ILE A 424 -8.19 21.57 -32.04
CA ILE A 424 -6.73 21.53 -32.27
C ILE A 424 -6.11 22.90 -32.09
N LEU A 425 -6.70 23.96 -32.61
CA LEU A 425 -6.21 25.33 -32.41
C LEU A 425 -6.17 25.72 -30.93
N LYS A 426 -7.21 25.39 -30.14
CA LYS A 426 -7.22 25.63 -28.69
C LYS A 426 -6.11 24.86 -27.97
N ILE A 427 -5.78 23.66 -28.41
CA ILE A 427 -4.69 22.86 -27.85
C ILE A 427 -3.33 23.51 -28.16
N VAL A 428 -3.16 24.03 -29.37
CA VAL A 428 -1.94 24.76 -29.78
C VAL A 428 -1.79 26.01 -28.90
N ASP A 429 -2.84 26.82 -28.77
CA ASP A 429 -2.83 28.03 -27.94
C ASP A 429 -2.45 27.71 -26.47
N LYS A 430 -3.03 26.63 -25.89
CA LYS A 430 -2.69 26.16 -24.56
C LYS A 430 -1.21 25.78 -24.45
N ASN A 431 -0.70 25.00 -25.40
CA ASN A 431 0.70 24.55 -25.38
C ASN A 431 1.68 25.74 -25.48
N ILE A 432 1.36 26.76 -26.26
CA ILE A 432 2.15 28.00 -26.34
C ILE A 432 2.10 28.76 -25.03
N GLN A 433 0.95 28.87 -24.38
CA GLN A 433 0.83 29.49 -23.07
C GLN A 433 1.66 28.75 -21.99
N ASP A 434 1.56 27.42 -21.97
CA ASP A 434 2.32 26.58 -21.04
C ASP A 434 3.85 26.69 -21.32
N LEU A 435 4.27 26.77 -22.59
CA LEU A 435 5.66 27.03 -22.99
C LEU A 435 6.12 28.40 -22.52
N ASN A 436 5.33 29.45 -22.77
CA ASN A 436 5.68 30.82 -22.35
C ASN A 436 5.81 30.94 -20.83
N GLN A 437 4.96 30.23 -20.06
CA GLN A 437 5.13 30.16 -18.60
C GLN A 437 6.44 29.50 -18.20
N GLN A 438 6.88 28.42 -18.87
CA GLN A 438 8.13 27.74 -18.58
C GLN A 438 9.36 28.58 -18.89
N ILE A 439 9.30 29.40 -19.95
CA ILE A 439 10.41 30.24 -20.39
C ILE A 439 10.36 31.66 -19.87
N ALA A 440 9.35 32.04 -19.07
CA ALA A 440 9.18 33.39 -18.52
C ALA A 440 10.43 33.92 -17.81
N ASN A 441 11.18 33.02 -17.15
CA ASN A 441 12.45 33.36 -16.48
C ASN A 441 13.58 33.74 -17.45
N LYS A 442 13.43 33.49 -18.77
CA LYS A 442 14.44 33.78 -19.79
C LYS A 442 14.15 35.05 -20.59
N ASN A 443 13.08 35.77 -20.26
CA ASN A 443 12.63 36.97 -21.00
C ASN A 443 12.39 36.70 -22.50
N ILE A 444 11.93 35.49 -22.84
CA ILE A 444 11.60 35.08 -24.21
C ILE A 444 10.10 34.81 -24.25
N GLU A 445 9.42 35.31 -25.27
CA GLU A 445 8.01 35.00 -25.55
C GLU A 445 7.87 34.41 -26.95
N VAL A 446 7.13 33.31 -27.04
CA VAL A 446 6.79 32.66 -28.33
C VAL A 446 5.41 33.12 -28.73
N VAL A 447 5.31 33.75 -29.89
CA VAL A 447 4.04 34.20 -30.48
C VAL A 447 3.85 33.49 -31.82
N LEU A 448 2.66 32.90 -32.02
CA LEU A 448 2.28 32.32 -33.31
C LEU A 448 1.63 33.40 -34.18
N ASP A 449 2.07 33.48 -35.43
CA ASP A 449 1.37 34.31 -36.41
C ASP A 449 0.11 33.56 -36.93
N LYS A 450 -0.94 34.30 -37.26
CA LYS A 450 -2.21 33.76 -37.79
C LYS A 450 -2.08 33.02 -39.12
N THR A 451 -0.93 33.16 -39.77
CA THR A 451 -0.61 32.52 -41.05
C THR A 451 0.13 31.21 -40.94
N THR A 452 0.56 30.85 -39.74
CA THR A 452 1.21 29.56 -39.45
C THR A 452 0.21 28.55 -38.88
#